data_27ed6e951acee43f3976f3a71f480a20
#
_entry.id   27ed6e951acee43f3976f3a71f480a20
#
_cell.length_a   1.000
_cell.length_b   1.000
_cell.length_c   1.000
_cell.angle_alpha   90.00
_cell.angle_beta   90.00
_cell.angle_gamma   90.00
#
_symmetry.space_group_name_H-M   'P 1'
#
loop_
_entity.id
_entity.type
_entity.pdbx_description
1 polymer ?
#
loop_
_entity_poly.entity_id
_entity_poly.type
_entity_poly.pdbx_seq_one_letter_code
_entity_poly.pdbx_strand_id
1 'polypeptide(L)'
;GMELDKINAYMTLYTALVTTAKAAAPLIPFMTEAIYQNLVRNIDKMAPESVHLCDFPPVDETCIDVQLEADMDEVLKIVVLGRAARNTANLKNRQPIGKMYVKADHELSSFYVEIIEDELNVKSVEFVEDVRSFTTYSFKPQLKTVGPKYGKQLGNIRKALTEMDGNKAMDTLKAE
;
A
#
# COMPACT_ATOMS: atom_id res chain seq x y z
N GLY A 1 13.87 25.16 -3.06
CA GLY A 1 13.17 24.10 -3.57
C GLY A 1 13.82 22.74 -3.55
N MET A 2 14.20 22.22 -4.71
CA MET A 2 14.67 20.82 -4.88
C MET A 2 15.90 20.43 -4.05
N GLU A 3 16.77 21.36 -3.71
CA GLU A 3 17.98 21.06 -2.93
C GLU A 3 17.65 20.80 -1.44
N LEU A 4 16.72 21.56 -0.86
CA LEU A 4 16.26 21.34 0.51
C LEU A 4 15.49 20.01 0.64
N ASP A 5 14.62 19.73 -0.31
CA ASP A 5 13.87 18.48 -0.36
C ASP A 5 14.80 17.26 -0.45
N LYS A 6 15.80 17.35 -1.31
CA LYS A 6 16.84 16.33 -1.43
C LYS A 6 17.63 16.13 -0.13
N ILE A 7 17.99 17.22 0.55
CA ILE A 7 18.68 17.16 1.85
C ILE A 7 17.78 16.46 2.89
N ASN A 8 16.51 16.86 2.96
CA ASN A 8 15.56 16.25 3.89
C ASN A 8 15.38 14.74 3.62
N ALA A 9 15.28 14.34 2.36
CA ALA A 9 15.17 12.95 1.98
C ALA A 9 16.41 12.14 2.42
N TYR A 10 17.61 12.67 2.20
CA TYR A 10 18.84 12.00 2.64
C TYR A 10 18.95 11.95 4.17
N MET A 11 18.59 13.01 4.87
CA MET A 11 18.63 13.03 6.34
C MET A 11 17.63 12.06 6.95
N THR A 12 16.44 11.96 6.37
CA THR A 12 15.42 10.98 6.79
C THR A 12 15.92 9.55 6.58
N LEU A 13 16.48 9.26 5.40
CA LEU A 13 17.05 7.96 5.10
C LEU A 13 18.24 7.61 6.02
N TYR A 14 19.13 8.57 6.25
CA TYR A 14 20.26 8.40 7.18
C TYR A 14 19.79 8.06 8.58
N THR A 15 18.84 8.84 9.12
CA THR A 15 18.26 8.62 10.45
C THR A 15 17.61 7.26 10.55
N ALA A 16 16.79 6.88 9.56
CA ALA A 16 16.12 5.59 9.52
C ALA A 16 17.12 4.42 9.50
N LEU A 17 18.15 4.51 8.65
CA LEU A 17 19.17 3.45 8.52
C LEU A 17 20.02 3.30 9.80
N VAL A 18 20.48 4.41 10.39
CA VAL A 18 21.30 4.38 11.60
C VAL A 18 20.48 3.88 12.80
N THR A 19 19.26 4.36 12.95
CA THR A 19 18.36 3.92 14.03
C THR A 19 18.03 2.43 13.90
N THR A 20 17.71 1.99 12.68
CA THR A 20 17.45 0.56 12.42
C THR A 20 18.69 -0.29 12.67
N ALA A 21 19.89 0.18 12.26
CA ALA A 21 21.14 -0.54 12.53
C ALA A 21 21.40 -0.70 14.03
N LYS A 22 21.20 0.35 14.84
CA LYS A 22 21.34 0.29 16.30
C LYS A 22 20.33 -0.69 16.93
N ALA A 23 19.06 -0.61 16.52
CA ALA A 23 18.00 -1.48 17.05
C ALA A 23 18.20 -2.95 16.66
N ALA A 24 18.66 -3.22 15.45
CA ALA A 24 18.87 -4.57 14.92
C ALA A 24 20.23 -5.19 15.28
N ALA A 25 21.15 -4.42 15.87
CA ALA A 25 22.51 -4.89 16.18
C ALA A 25 22.57 -6.21 16.97
N PRO A 26 21.71 -6.48 17.96
CA PRO A 26 21.72 -7.76 18.66
C PRO A 26 21.30 -8.96 17.80
N LEU A 27 20.56 -8.74 16.72
CA LEU A 27 20.00 -9.79 15.86
C LEU A 27 20.88 -10.07 14.63
N ILE A 28 21.43 -9.04 14.02
CA ILE A 28 22.24 -9.13 12.79
C ILE A 28 23.54 -8.33 12.93
N PRO A 29 24.44 -8.73 13.85
CA PRO A 29 25.59 -7.93 14.31
C PRO A 29 26.53 -7.49 13.20
N PHE A 30 26.86 -8.35 12.25
CA PHE A 30 27.88 -8.05 11.22
C PHE A 30 27.38 -7.02 10.19
N MET A 31 26.13 -7.14 9.77
CA MET A 31 25.57 -6.21 8.79
C MET A 31 25.33 -4.83 9.40
N THR A 32 24.82 -4.78 10.61
CA THR A 32 24.59 -3.50 11.33
C THR A 32 25.90 -2.79 11.65
N GLU A 33 26.95 -3.53 12.00
CA GLU A 33 28.28 -2.97 12.19
C GLU A 33 28.83 -2.37 10.88
N ALA A 34 28.69 -3.08 9.75
CA ALA A 34 29.13 -2.56 8.46
C ALA A 34 28.39 -1.27 8.08
N ILE A 35 27.07 -1.22 8.29
CA ILE A 35 26.24 -0.01 8.06
C ILE A 35 26.74 1.14 8.95
N TYR A 36 26.93 0.88 10.23
CA TYR A 36 27.36 1.88 11.21
C TYR A 36 28.75 2.43 10.90
N GLN A 37 29.72 1.58 10.58
CA GLN A 37 31.06 1.99 10.20
C GLN A 37 31.03 2.89 8.96
N ASN A 38 30.25 2.56 7.96
CA ASN A 38 30.16 3.35 6.73
C ASN A 38 29.40 4.68 6.92
N LEU A 39 28.27 4.67 7.62
CA LEU A 39 27.41 5.85 7.72
C LEU A 39 27.80 6.79 8.86
N VAL A 40 28.33 6.26 9.98
CA VAL A 40 28.61 7.04 11.18
C VAL A 40 30.10 7.23 11.38
N ARG A 41 30.86 6.17 11.59
CA ARG A 41 32.30 6.25 11.93
C ARG A 41 33.19 6.83 10.84
N ASN A 42 32.85 6.66 9.59
CA ASN A 42 33.58 7.31 8.51
C ASN A 42 33.46 8.84 8.53
N ILE A 43 32.35 9.36 9.03
CA ILE A 43 32.03 10.79 9.07
C ILE A 43 32.44 11.38 10.43
N ASP A 44 32.00 10.76 11.53
CA ASP A 44 32.25 11.21 12.89
C ASP A 44 33.17 10.23 13.63
N LYS A 45 34.43 10.63 13.82
CA LYS A 45 35.42 9.84 14.55
C LYS A 45 35.24 9.87 16.08
N MET A 46 34.37 10.75 16.58
CA MET A 46 34.06 10.85 18.01
C MET A 46 32.91 9.95 18.41
N ALA A 47 32.12 9.46 17.44
CA ALA A 47 31.07 8.46 17.72
C ALA A 47 31.65 7.17 18.30
N PRO A 48 30.87 6.34 19.01
CA PRO A 48 31.33 5.02 19.51
C PRO A 48 32.01 4.19 18.42
N GLU A 49 33.03 3.44 18.78
CA GLU A 49 33.84 2.67 17.82
C GLU A 49 33.07 1.57 17.10
N SER A 50 31.97 1.10 17.70
CA SER A 50 31.11 0.04 17.16
C SER A 50 29.66 0.33 17.46
N VAL A 51 28.76 -0.14 16.59
CA VAL A 51 27.30 -0.10 16.83
C VAL A 51 26.91 -0.78 18.15
N HIS A 52 27.68 -1.80 18.55
CA HIS A 52 27.45 -2.57 19.76
C HIS A 52 27.80 -1.82 21.06
N LEU A 53 28.46 -0.68 20.94
CA LEU A 53 28.78 0.23 22.05
C LEU A 53 27.76 1.41 22.12
N CYS A 54 26.81 1.44 21.21
CA CYS A 54 25.75 2.43 21.23
C CYS A 54 24.60 2.00 22.13
N ASP A 55 23.92 2.98 22.73
CA ASP A 55 22.65 2.73 23.40
C ASP A 55 21.56 2.33 22.41
N PHE A 56 20.58 1.54 22.88
CA PHE A 56 19.39 1.24 22.11
C PHE A 56 18.64 2.56 21.82
N PRO A 57 18.20 2.79 20.58
CA PRO A 57 17.59 4.07 20.21
C PRO A 57 16.29 4.31 21.01
N PRO A 58 16.15 5.46 21.67
CA PRO A 58 14.91 5.83 22.35
C PRO A 58 13.81 6.13 21.32
N VAL A 59 12.56 6.00 21.74
CA VAL A 59 11.42 6.48 20.96
C VAL A 59 11.30 7.99 21.12
N ASP A 60 11.18 8.70 20.03
CA ASP A 60 10.86 10.13 20.01
C ASP A 60 9.38 10.31 19.66
N GLU A 61 8.55 10.43 20.71
CA GLU A 61 7.11 10.60 20.56
C GLU A 61 6.71 11.89 19.81
N THR A 62 7.61 12.89 19.77
CA THR A 62 7.34 14.15 19.07
C THR A 62 7.36 14.01 17.55
N CYS A 63 7.95 12.94 17.04
CA CYS A 63 8.01 12.61 15.64
C CYS A 63 6.81 11.75 15.16
N ILE A 64 5.92 11.34 16.07
CA ILE A 64 4.76 10.52 15.74
C ILE A 64 3.60 11.45 15.35
N ASP A 65 3.19 11.39 14.08
CA ASP A 65 2.00 12.06 13.55
C ASP A 65 0.99 10.99 13.12
N VAL A 66 0.03 10.73 13.99
CA VAL A 66 -0.98 9.67 13.79
C VAL A 66 -1.84 9.92 12.55
N GLN A 67 -2.13 11.20 12.24
CA GLN A 67 -2.92 11.53 11.06
C GLN A 67 -2.13 11.29 9.77
N LEU A 68 -0.88 11.72 9.74
CA LEU A 68 0.02 11.47 8.61
C LEU A 68 0.20 9.96 8.37
N GLU A 69 0.38 9.18 9.44
CA GLU A 69 0.49 7.73 9.35
C GLU A 69 -0.78 7.10 8.76
N ALA A 70 -1.96 7.51 9.21
CA ALA A 70 -3.24 7.03 8.70
C ALA A 70 -3.45 7.39 7.22
N ASP A 71 -3.14 8.62 6.83
CA ASP A 71 -3.24 9.08 5.45
C ASP A 71 -2.26 8.32 4.53
N MET A 72 -1.03 8.11 4.98
CA MET A 72 -0.03 7.33 4.22
C MET A 72 -0.39 5.85 4.12
N ASP A 73 -1.00 5.27 5.14
CA ASP A 73 -1.53 3.90 5.06
C ASP A 73 -2.63 3.79 4.01
N GLU A 74 -3.50 4.80 3.90
CA GLU A 74 -4.54 4.84 2.87
C GLU A 74 -3.92 5.02 1.47
N VAL A 75 -2.93 5.91 1.31
CA VAL A 75 -2.15 6.04 0.06
C VAL A 75 -1.55 4.70 -0.35
N LEU A 76 -0.92 3.99 0.58
CA LEU A 76 -0.29 2.69 0.31
C LEU A 76 -1.33 1.66 -0.16
N LYS A 77 -2.50 1.58 0.47
CA LYS A 77 -3.60 0.71 0.05
C LYS A 77 -4.06 1.04 -1.38
N ILE A 78 -4.26 2.32 -1.68
CA ILE A 78 -4.68 2.78 -2.99
C ILE A 78 -3.63 2.42 -4.05
N VAL A 79 -2.34 2.64 -3.78
CA VAL A 79 -1.25 2.30 -4.69
C VAL A 79 -1.17 0.79 -4.95
N VAL A 80 -1.28 -0.03 -3.90
CA VAL A 80 -1.27 -1.50 -4.02
C VAL A 80 -2.45 -1.98 -4.87
N LEU A 81 -3.66 -1.50 -4.60
CA LEU A 81 -4.87 -1.85 -5.36
C LEU A 81 -4.79 -1.33 -6.80
N GLY A 82 -4.28 -0.13 -7.00
CA GLY A 82 -4.08 0.46 -8.32
C GLY A 82 -3.11 -0.35 -9.19
N ARG A 83 -1.99 -0.79 -8.60
CA ARG A 83 -1.04 -1.69 -9.30
C ARG A 83 -1.68 -3.04 -9.62
N ALA A 84 -2.47 -3.60 -8.72
CA ALA A 84 -3.20 -4.85 -8.98
C ALA A 84 -4.23 -4.68 -10.11
N ALA A 85 -4.97 -3.58 -10.13
CA ALA A 85 -5.92 -3.27 -11.19
C ALA A 85 -5.23 -3.11 -12.56
N ARG A 86 -4.08 -2.41 -12.60
CA ARG A 86 -3.27 -2.29 -13.82
C ARG A 86 -2.80 -3.65 -14.33
N ASN A 87 -2.32 -4.51 -13.45
CA ASN A 87 -1.88 -5.87 -13.80
C ASN A 87 -3.05 -6.70 -14.36
N THR A 88 -4.23 -6.61 -13.74
CA THR A 88 -5.43 -7.32 -14.22
C THR A 88 -5.86 -6.84 -15.60
N ALA A 89 -5.73 -5.53 -15.87
CA ALA A 89 -6.02 -4.94 -17.17
C ALA A 89 -4.87 -5.08 -18.19
N ASN A 90 -3.76 -5.73 -17.86
CA ASN A 90 -2.53 -5.82 -18.66
C ASN A 90 -1.95 -4.46 -19.06
N LEU A 91 -2.14 -3.44 -18.23
CA LEU A 91 -1.58 -2.10 -18.42
C LEU A 91 -0.21 -2.01 -17.77
N LYS A 92 0.82 -1.69 -18.55
CA LYS A 92 2.19 -1.53 -18.03
C LYS A 92 2.28 -0.26 -17.17
N ASN A 93 3.09 -0.29 -16.09
CA ASN A 93 3.27 0.88 -15.21
C ASN A 93 3.78 2.15 -15.95
N ARG A 94 4.56 1.97 -17.03
CA ARG A 94 5.04 3.08 -17.87
C ARG A 94 3.98 3.69 -18.77
N GLN A 95 2.83 3.04 -18.94
CA GLN A 95 1.74 3.57 -19.76
C GLN A 95 0.90 4.51 -18.91
N PRO A 96 0.80 5.81 -19.25
CA PRO A 96 0.00 6.76 -18.48
C PRO A 96 -1.50 6.44 -18.63
N ILE A 97 -2.23 6.58 -17.54
CA ILE A 97 -3.70 6.47 -17.51
C ILE A 97 -4.27 7.88 -17.36
N GLY A 98 -5.34 8.18 -18.09
CA GLY A 98 -5.96 9.51 -18.06
C GLY A 98 -6.62 9.83 -16.73
N LYS A 99 -7.39 8.87 -16.18
CA LYS A 99 -8.14 9.08 -14.93
C LYS A 99 -8.27 7.77 -14.17
N MET A 100 -8.21 7.87 -12.83
CA MET A 100 -8.48 6.78 -11.91
C MET A 100 -9.57 7.20 -10.92
N TYR A 101 -10.53 6.31 -10.68
CA TYR A 101 -11.56 6.49 -9.66
C TYR A 101 -11.21 5.66 -8.42
N VAL A 102 -11.25 6.31 -7.27
CA VAL A 102 -10.89 5.70 -5.98
C VAL A 102 -12.07 5.83 -5.03
N LYS A 103 -12.45 4.73 -4.40
CA LYS A 103 -13.30 4.75 -3.23
C LYS A 103 -12.41 4.60 -2.01
N ALA A 104 -12.29 5.65 -1.23
CA ALA A 104 -11.56 5.68 0.03
C ALA A 104 -12.53 5.98 1.19
N ASP A 105 -12.09 5.69 2.41
CA ASP A 105 -12.89 5.94 3.60
C ASP A 105 -13.01 7.45 3.91
N HIS A 106 -12.05 8.25 3.44
CA HIS A 106 -12.02 9.70 3.53
C HIS A 106 -11.28 10.31 2.35
N GLU A 107 -11.53 11.60 2.08
CA GLU A 107 -10.85 12.36 1.04
C GLU A 107 -9.44 12.76 1.51
N LEU A 108 -8.43 12.41 0.71
CA LEU A 108 -7.04 12.76 0.96
C LEU A 108 -6.74 14.17 0.44
N SER A 109 -5.80 14.87 1.09
CA SER A 109 -5.34 16.18 0.62
C SER A 109 -4.60 16.08 -0.72
N SER A 110 -4.47 17.20 -1.43
CA SER A 110 -3.78 17.26 -2.74
C SER A 110 -2.36 16.70 -2.70
N PHE A 111 -1.66 16.87 -1.59
CA PHE A 111 -0.30 16.33 -1.39
C PHE A 111 -0.27 14.80 -1.55
N TYR A 112 -1.21 14.10 -0.93
CA TYR A 112 -1.30 12.62 -1.02
C TYR A 112 -1.81 12.17 -2.39
N VAL A 113 -2.70 12.97 -3.01
CA VAL A 113 -3.20 12.68 -4.36
C VAL A 113 -2.06 12.72 -5.38
N GLU A 114 -1.18 13.70 -5.31
CA GLU A 114 0.01 13.81 -6.17
C GLU A 114 0.93 12.57 -6.04
N ILE A 115 1.12 12.06 -4.82
CA ILE A 115 1.90 10.83 -4.60
C ILE A 115 1.24 9.64 -5.31
N ILE A 116 -0.09 9.49 -5.22
CA ILE A 116 -0.82 8.41 -5.88
C ILE A 116 -0.72 8.53 -7.40
N GLU A 117 -0.86 9.75 -7.94
CA GLU A 117 -0.76 10.03 -9.36
C GLU A 117 0.61 9.66 -9.92
N ASP A 118 1.68 10.05 -9.23
CA ASP A 118 3.07 9.75 -9.61
C ASP A 118 3.36 8.25 -9.51
N GLU A 119 3.01 7.59 -8.40
CA GLU A 119 3.28 6.17 -8.17
C GLU A 119 2.53 5.24 -9.14
N LEU A 120 1.36 5.66 -9.57
CA LEU A 120 0.52 4.90 -10.50
C LEU A 120 0.60 5.39 -11.94
N ASN A 121 1.34 6.44 -12.23
CA ASN A 121 1.41 7.09 -13.54
C ASN A 121 -0.01 7.39 -14.10
N VAL A 122 -0.79 8.10 -13.30
CA VAL A 122 -2.16 8.53 -13.60
C VAL A 122 -2.19 10.06 -13.66
N LYS A 123 -2.92 10.62 -14.61
CA LYS A 123 -3.00 12.08 -14.79
C LYS A 123 -3.97 12.76 -13.83
N SER A 124 -4.94 12.03 -13.32
CA SER A 124 -5.97 12.55 -12.41
C SER A 124 -6.58 11.43 -11.59
N VAL A 125 -6.69 11.64 -10.29
CA VAL A 125 -7.40 10.78 -9.35
C VAL A 125 -8.68 11.48 -8.92
N GLU A 126 -9.79 10.77 -8.97
CA GLU A 126 -11.11 11.25 -8.52
C GLU A 126 -11.64 10.33 -7.41
N PHE A 127 -11.98 10.93 -6.26
CA PHE A 127 -12.64 10.19 -5.18
C PHE A 127 -14.12 10.07 -5.46
N VAL A 128 -14.65 8.87 -5.30
CA VAL A 128 -16.06 8.56 -5.54
C VAL A 128 -16.67 7.84 -4.33
N GLU A 129 -17.87 8.23 -3.94
CA GLU A 129 -18.60 7.57 -2.86
C GLU A 129 -19.18 6.21 -3.30
N ASP A 130 -19.58 6.11 -4.56
CA ASP A 130 -20.22 4.91 -5.11
C ASP A 130 -19.46 4.38 -6.34
N VAL A 131 -18.97 3.16 -6.22
CA VAL A 131 -18.29 2.43 -7.31
C VAL A 131 -19.24 1.52 -8.10
N ARG A 132 -20.55 1.52 -7.83
CA ARG A 132 -21.51 0.62 -8.46
C ARG A 132 -21.60 0.80 -9.97
N SER A 133 -21.42 2.04 -10.46
CA SER A 133 -21.39 2.34 -11.89
C SER A 133 -20.19 1.74 -12.62
N PHE A 134 -19.12 1.39 -11.89
CA PHE A 134 -17.86 0.84 -12.42
C PHE A 134 -17.65 -0.64 -12.12
N THR A 135 -18.50 -1.23 -11.26
CA THR A 135 -18.38 -2.62 -10.83
C THR A 135 -19.50 -3.49 -11.40
N THR A 136 -19.13 -4.63 -11.97
CA THR A 136 -20.06 -5.68 -12.37
C THR A 136 -19.77 -6.91 -11.51
N TYR A 137 -20.76 -7.36 -10.78
CA TYR A 137 -20.66 -8.59 -9.98
C TYR A 137 -21.04 -9.78 -10.83
N SER A 138 -20.26 -10.85 -10.74
CA SER A 138 -20.59 -12.16 -11.31
C SER A 138 -20.48 -13.23 -10.23
N PHE A 139 -21.45 -14.12 -10.19
CA PHE A 139 -21.51 -15.21 -9.22
C PHE A 139 -21.09 -16.53 -9.85
N LYS A 140 -20.29 -17.30 -9.10
CA LYS A 140 -19.91 -18.66 -9.47
C LYS A 140 -20.29 -19.62 -8.33
N PRO A 141 -20.90 -20.77 -8.63
CA PRO A 141 -21.22 -21.72 -7.58
C PRO A 141 -19.94 -22.29 -6.95
N GLN A 142 -19.87 -22.30 -5.63
CA GLN A 142 -18.77 -22.92 -4.92
C GLN A 142 -18.96 -24.45 -4.94
N LEU A 143 -18.19 -25.14 -5.78
CA LEU A 143 -18.37 -26.57 -6.05
C LEU A 143 -18.25 -27.45 -4.81
N LYS A 144 -17.42 -27.07 -3.82
CA LYS A 144 -17.27 -27.82 -2.57
C LYS A 144 -18.55 -27.87 -1.74
N THR A 145 -19.35 -26.81 -1.76
CA THR A 145 -20.58 -26.67 -0.97
C THR A 145 -21.83 -27.09 -1.75
N VAL A 146 -21.90 -26.69 -3.02
CA VAL A 146 -23.08 -26.92 -3.89
C VAL A 146 -23.04 -28.29 -4.53
N GLY A 147 -21.84 -28.82 -4.84
CA GLY A 147 -21.66 -30.10 -5.50
C GLY A 147 -22.30 -31.28 -4.79
N PRO A 148 -22.08 -31.50 -3.48
CA PRO A 148 -22.69 -32.64 -2.74
C PRO A 148 -24.20 -32.59 -2.67
N LYS A 149 -24.78 -31.37 -2.62
CA LYS A 149 -26.23 -31.19 -2.46
C LYS A 149 -26.98 -31.11 -3.80
N TYR A 150 -26.40 -30.51 -4.81
CA TYR A 150 -27.07 -30.15 -6.07
C TYR A 150 -26.29 -30.57 -7.31
N GLY A 151 -25.42 -31.57 -7.23
CA GLY A 151 -24.58 -32.02 -8.31
C GLY A 151 -25.25 -32.24 -9.66
N LYS A 152 -26.46 -32.83 -9.69
CA LYS A 152 -27.25 -33.04 -10.89
C LYS A 152 -27.81 -31.75 -11.51
N GLN A 153 -27.90 -30.68 -10.72
CA GLN A 153 -28.48 -29.37 -11.15
C GLN A 153 -27.41 -28.30 -11.36
N LEU A 154 -26.13 -28.64 -11.23
CA LEU A 154 -25.00 -27.69 -11.33
C LEU A 154 -24.98 -26.91 -12.64
N GLY A 155 -25.40 -27.55 -13.75
CA GLY A 155 -25.53 -26.91 -15.07
C GLY A 155 -26.58 -25.80 -15.04
N ASN A 156 -27.76 -26.08 -14.49
CA ASN A 156 -28.85 -25.11 -14.38
C ASN A 156 -28.52 -23.99 -13.42
N ILE A 157 -27.85 -24.29 -12.30
CA ILE A 157 -27.39 -23.29 -11.33
C ILE A 157 -26.37 -22.35 -11.98
N ARG A 158 -25.39 -22.87 -12.73
CA ARG A 158 -24.41 -22.03 -13.45
C ARG A 158 -25.12 -21.13 -14.45
N LYS A 159 -26.05 -21.67 -15.23
CA LYS A 159 -26.80 -20.89 -16.22
C LYS A 159 -27.59 -19.76 -15.55
N ALA A 160 -28.34 -20.06 -14.49
CA ALA A 160 -29.10 -19.07 -13.74
C ALA A 160 -28.20 -17.96 -13.15
N LEU A 161 -27.03 -18.33 -12.59
CA LEU A 161 -26.07 -17.36 -12.05
C LEU A 161 -25.40 -16.50 -13.14
N THR A 162 -25.26 -17.02 -14.35
CA THR A 162 -24.70 -16.26 -15.49
C THR A 162 -25.73 -15.31 -16.09
N GLU A 163 -27.00 -15.69 -16.11
CA GLU A 163 -28.10 -14.87 -16.63
C GLU A 163 -28.62 -13.83 -15.62
N MET A 164 -28.28 -13.98 -14.37
CA MET A 164 -28.70 -13.08 -13.30
C MET A 164 -27.95 -11.75 -13.34
N ASP A 165 -28.67 -10.64 -13.12
CA ASP A 165 -28.04 -9.33 -12.89
C ASP A 165 -27.30 -9.34 -11.55
N GLY A 166 -25.97 -9.46 -11.63
CA GLY A 166 -25.11 -9.57 -10.47
C GLY A 166 -25.17 -8.37 -9.53
N ASN A 167 -25.38 -7.17 -10.06
CA ASN A 167 -25.47 -5.96 -9.25
C ASN A 167 -26.75 -5.95 -8.41
N LYS A 168 -27.91 -6.30 -9.00
CA LYS A 168 -29.17 -6.42 -8.27
C LYS A 168 -29.13 -7.51 -7.22
N ALA A 169 -28.52 -8.65 -7.56
CA ALA A 169 -28.38 -9.75 -6.61
C ALA A 169 -27.50 -9.38 -5.41
N MET A 170 -26.42 -8.63 -5.63
CA MET A 170 -25.55 -8.13 -4.56
C MET A 170 -26.27 -7.11 -3.67
N ASP A 171 -27.10 -6.25 -4.24
CA ASP A 171 -27.90 -5.31 -3.46
C ASP A 171 -28.93 -6.02 -2.56
N THR A 172 -29.55 -7.07 -3.06
CA THR A 172 -30.48 -7.89 -2.25
C THR A 172 -29.77 -8.59 -1.10
N LEU A 173 -28.56 -9.15 -1.35
CA LEU A 173 -27.75 -9.82 -0.33
C LEU A 173 -27.21 -8.88 0.76
N LYS A 174 -27.07 -7.60 0.48
CA LYS A 174 -26.63 -6.60 1.46
C LYS A 174 -27.78 -5.99 2.26
N ALA A 175 -29.01 -6.15 1.79
CA ALA A 175 -30.22 -5.66 2.45
C ALA A 175 -30.81 -6.66 3.48
N GLU A 176 -30.34 -7.91 3.47
CA GLU A 176 -30.61 -8.97 4.49
C GLU A 176 -29.52 -8.99 5.56
#